data_abf7d6873c2279a01ebfb1947c14df73
#
_entry.id   abf7d6873c2279a01ebfb1947c14df73
#
_cell.length_a   1.000
_cell.length_b   1.000
_cell.length_c   1.000
_cell.angle_alpha   90.00
_cell.angle_beta   90.00
_cell.angle_gamma   90.00
#
_symmetry.space_group_name_H-M   'P 1'
#
loop_
_entity.id
_entity.type
_entity.pdbx_description
1 polymer ?
#
loop_
_entity_poly.entity_id
_entity_poly.type
_entity_poly.pdbx_seq_one_letter_code
_entity_poly.pdbx_strand_id
1 'polypeptide(L)'
;MSFVFDTTNLPFDGYVADKDITCYKVLIQDKYKVWCSLVYKAISWKKGQERETTLGWDPGFVRLCKWYSPFEDVWRNEEYSPRYVKNNYWFFERFQNTYVDCKNLRMSRDGFYSFTHFMNEEMRRMFDDTIKSRTWEFPVAACRFVIPKGSRYFVSDDGMQYTSDRIRFEDFCIIQK
;
A
#
# COMPACT_ATOMS: atom_id res chain seq x y z
N MET A 1 0.22 3.63 -4.04
CA MET A 1 0.36 3.94 -2.60
C MET A 1 1.51 3.12 -2.07
N SER A 2 2.43 3.74 -1.36
CA SER A 2 3.57 3.05 -0.77
C SER A 2 3.36 2.95 0.73
N PHE A 3 3.65 1.81 1.32
CA PHE A 3 3.52 1.60 2.76
C PHE A 3 4.87 1.71 3.44
N VAL A 4 4.85 2.24 4.66
CA VAL A 4 6.01 2.30 5.54
C VAL A 4 5.97 1.11 6.48
N PHE A 5 7.12 0.46 6.62
CA PHE A 5 7.30 -0.71 7.46
C PHE A 5 8.38 -0.47 8.49
N ASP A 6 8.15 -0.92 9.72
CA ASP A 6 9.22 -1.11 10.70
C ASP A 6 9.88 -2.47 10.44
N THR A 7 11.14 -2.44 10.03
CA THR A 7 11.89 -3.65 9.66
C THR A 7 12.64 -4.28 10.82
N THR A 8 12.45 -3.80 12.07
CA THR A 8 13.16 -4.32 13.25
C THR A 8 12.95 -5.82 13.40
N ASN A 9 11.72 -6.29 13.22
CA ASN A 9 11.33 -7.70 13.35
C ASN A 9 10.85 -8.30 12.03
N LEU A 10 11.07 -7.61 10.92
CA LEU A 10 10.65 -8.03 9.59
C LEU A 10 11.85 -8.58 8.82
N PRO A 11 11.77 -9.78 8.23
CA PRO A 11 12.82 -10.27 7.34
C PRO A 11 13.08 -9.27 6.22
N PHE A 12 14.34 -8.99 5.93
CA PHE A 12 14.72 -7.99 4.92
C PHE A 12 14.09 -8.26 3.54
N ASP A 13 14.01 -9.52 3.15
CA ASP A 13 13.39 -9.94 1.88
C ASP A 13 11.90 -10.27 2.01
N GLY A 14 11.29 -9.98 3.17
CA GLY A 14 9.91 -10.30 3.47
C GLY A 14 9.69 -11.74 3.93
N TYR A 15 8.44 -12.03 4.29
CA TYR A 15 7.98 -13.38 4.60
C TYR A 15 7.73 -14.17 3.31
N VAL A 16 7.82 -15.48 3.40
CA VAL A 16 7.37 -16.38 2.35
C VAL A 16 6.05 -17.01 2.78
N ALA A 17 5.02 -16.89 1.96
CA ALA A 17 3.71 -17.46 2.25
C ALA A 17 3.78 -19.00 2.23
N ASP A 18 3.52 -19.61 3.37
CA ASP A 18 3.49 -21.08 3.54
C ASP A 18 2.20 -21.71 2.98
N LYS A 19 1.18 -20.90 2.79
CA LYS A 19 -0.13 -21.23 2.21
C LYS A 19 -0.68 -20.02 1.47
N ASP A 20 -1.78 -20.21 0.76
CA ASP A 20 -2.52 -19.10 0.16
C ASP A 20 -3.05 -18.16 1.25
N ILE A 21 -2.85 -16.85 1.10
CA ILE A 21 -3.30 -15.82 2.03
C ILE A 21 -4.40 -15.02 1.37
N THR A 22 -5.59 -15.03 1.98
CA THR A 22 -6.70 -14.19 1.54
C THR A 22 -6.42 -12.73 1.88
N CYS A 23 -6.62 -11.85 0.93
CA CYS A 23 -6.48 -10.41 1.08
C CYS A 23 -7.54 -9.67 0.24
N TYR A 24 -7.57 -8.35 0.34
CA TYR A 24 -8.64 -7.55 -0.28
C TYR A 24 -8.09 -6.32 -0.96
N LYS A 25 -8.78 -5.86 -2.00
CA LYS A 25 -8.48 -4.60 -2.70
C LYS A 25 -9.74 -3.85 -3.03
N VAL A 26 -9.62 -2.54 -3.15
CA VAL A 26 -10.63 -1.68 -3.74
C VAL A 26 -10.26 -1.47 -5.20
N LEU A 27 -11.19 -1.75 -6.10
CA LEU A 27 -11.07 -1.55 -7.53
C LEU A 27 -12.09 -0.52 -8.01
N ILE A 28 -11.76 0.16 -9.09
CA ILE A 28 -12.68 1.05 -9.81
C ILE A 28 -12.90 0.52 -11.22
N GLN A 29 -14.08 0.73 -11.76
CA GLN A 29 -14.35 0.46 -13.17
C GLN A 29 -14.07 1.72 -14.00
N ASP A 30 -13.40 1.58 -15.12
CA ASP A 30 -13.16 2.67 -16.06
C ASP A 30 -14.32 2.85 -17.05
N LYS A 31 -14.19 3.82 -17.94
CA LYS A 31 -15.17 4.11 -19.00
C LYS A 31 -15.38 2.97 -20.01
N TYR A 32 -14.42 2.04 -20.08
CA TYR A 32 -14.50 0.84 -20.93
C TYR A 32 -15.01 -0.39 -20.19
N LYS A 33 -15.52 -0.19 -18.97
CA LYS A 33 -16.01 -1.27 -18.07
C LYS A 33 -14.91 -2.24 -17.63
N VAL A 34 -13.66 -1.78 -17.59
CA VAL A 34 -12.52 -2.55 -17.12
C VAL A 34 -12.25 -2.22 -15.64
N TRP A 35 -12.09 -3.24 -14.83
CA TRP A 35 -11.73 -3.08 -13.42
C TRP A 35 -10.24 -2.80 -13.29
N CYS A 36 -9.91 -1.73 -12.57
CA CYS A 36 -8.54 -1.23 -12.44
C CYS A 36 -8.20 -0.96 -10.97
N SER A 37 -6.91 -1.00 -10.68
CA SER A 37 -6.39 -0.52 -9.40
C SER A 37 -6.56 0.99 -9.27
N LEU A 38 -6.86 1.45 -8.04
CA LEU A 38 -7.07 2.88 -7.76
C LEU A 38 -5.87 3.76 -8.11
N VAL A 39 -4.69 3.33 -7.68
CA VAL A 39 -3.46 4.14 -7.80
C VAL A 39 -2.82 4.00 -9.18
N TYR A 40 -2.82 2.78 -9.70
CA TYR A 40 -2.28 2.47 -11.02
C TYR A 40 -3.40 2.04 -11.94
N LYS A 41 -4.12 3.00 -12.51
CA LYS A 41 -5.22 2.73 -13.46
C LYS A 41 -4.81 1.90 -14.67
N ALA A 42 -3.52 1.85 -14.97
CA ALA A 42 -2.97 0.97 -16.02
C ALA A 42 -3.01 -0.52 -15.67
N ILE A 43 -3.19 -0.86 -14.38
CA ILE A 43 -3.30 -2.25 -13.94
C ILE A 43 -4.75 -2.67 -13.94
N SER A 44 -5.14 -3.40 -14.97
CA SER A 44 -6.48 -4.01 -15.08
C SER A 44 -6.52 -5.40 -14.44
N TRP A 45 -7.71 -5.79 -13.99
CA TRP A 45 -7.91 -7.06 -13.30
C TRP A 45 -9.07 -7.85 -13.90
N LYS A 46 -8.84 -9.15 -14.09
CA LYS A 46 -9.88 -10.13 -14.46
C LYS A 46 -9.89 -11.24 -13.41
N LYS A 47 -11.08 -11.79 -13.12
CA LYS A 47 -11.21 -12.96 -12.21
C LYS A 47 -10.25 -14.08 -12.61
N GLY A 48 -9.57 -14.66 -11.64
CA GLY A 48 -8.59 -15.72 -11.84
C GLY A 48 -7.22 -15.24 -12.33
N GLN A 49 -7.07 -13.97 -12.68
CA GLN A 49 -5.79 -13.43 -13.15
C GLN A 49 -4.81 -13.30 -12.00
N GLU A 50 -3.64 -13.90 -12.16
CA GLU A 50 -2.48 -13.72 -11.31
C GLU A 50 -1.48 -12.77 -11.95
N ARG A 51 -0.85 -11.94 -11.13
CA ARG A 51 0.22 -11.02 -11.55
C ARG A 51 1.42 -11.15 -10.64
N GLU A 52 2.58 -10.91 -11.21
CA GLU A 52 3.87 -10.89 -10.52
C GLU A 52 4.57 -9.55 -10.69
N THR A 53 5.35 -9.19 -9.68
CA THR A 53 6.26 -8.05 -9.69
C THR A 53 7.43 -8.32 -8.75
N THR A 54 8.34 -7.38 -8.62
CA THR A 54 9.42 -7.47 -7.62
C THR A 54 9.03 -6.74 -6.36
N LEU A 55 9.47 -7.26 -5.21
CA LEU A 55 9.45 -6.53 -3.95
C LEU A 55 10.80 -5.87 -3.72
N GLY A 56 10.80 -4.68 -3.18
CA GLY A 56 12.00 -3.96 -2.83
C GLY A 56 11.71 -2.77 -1.93
N TRP A 57 12.77 -2.14 -1.49
CA TRP A 57 12.72 -0.94 -0.67
C TRP A 57 13.08 0.30 -1.49
N ASP A 58 12.38 1.40 -1.23
CA ASP A 58 12.72 2.68 -1.83
C ASP A 58 14.00 3.24 -1.19
N PRO A 59 15.11 3.34 -1.93
CA PRO A 59 16.37 3.84 -1.40
C PRO A 59 16.31 5.32 -1.03
N GLY A 60 15.45 6.10 -1.67
CA GLY A 60 15.22 7.51 -1.35
C GLY A 60 14.59 7.69 0.02
N PHE A 61 13.68 6.80 0.40
CA PHE A 61 13.04 6.81 1.71
C PHE A 61 14.03 6.57 2.86
N VAL A 62 15.02 5.72 2.66
CA VAL A 62 16.07 5.49 3.67
C VAL A 62 16.83 6.77 3.99
N ARG A 63 17.12 7.60 2.99
CA ARG A 63 17.72 8.92 3.21
C ARG A 63 16.79 9.83 3.99
N LEU A 64 15.52 9.88 3.61
CA LEU A 64 14.50 10.67 4.30
C LEU A 64 14.43 10.34 5.78
N CYS A 65 14.38 9.07 6.13
CA CYS A 65 14.32 8.62 7.52
C CYS A 65 15.55 8.99 8.33
N LYS A 66 16.72 9.05 7.73
CA LYS A 66 17.97 9.44 8.44
C LYS A 66 17.96 10.90 8.91
N TRP A 67 17.21 11.76 8.24
CA TRP A 67 17.23 13.20 8.49
C TRP A 67 16.01 13.71 9.27
N TYR A 68 14.99 12.88 9.44
CA TYR A 68 13.82 13.27 10.20
C TYR A 68 14.01 13.02 11.69
N SER A 69 13.89 14.07 12.49
CA SER A 69 13.78 13.98 13.94
C SER A 69 12.45 14.57 14.39
N PRO A 70 11.53 13.77 14.93
CA PRO A 70 10.25 14.27 15.43
C PRO A 70 10.39 15.17 16.65
N PHE A 71 11.54 15.15 17.35
CA PHE A 71 11.79 15.99 18.51
C PHE A 71 12.29 17.39 18.19
N GLU A 72 12.86 17.58 17.04
CA GLU A 72 13.47 18.87 16.69
C GLU A 72 12.54 19.75 15.87
N ASP A 73 11.41 19.20 15.42
CA ASP A 73 10.43 19.89 14.55
C ASP A 73 11.10 20.63 13.39
N VAL A 74 12.26 20.13 12.96
CA VAL A 74 13.13 20.81 12.03
C VAL A 74 13.49 19.90 10.87
N TRP A 75 13.04 20.29 9.72
CA TRP A 75 13.51 19.85 8.45
C TRP A 75 14.90 20.45 8.18
N ARG A 76 15.93 19.80 8.62
CA ARG A 76 17.31 20.31 8.44
C ARG A 76 17.97 19.82 7.17
N ASN A 77 17.23 19.50 6.11
CA ASN A 77 17.94 19.00 4.97
C ASN A 77 17.79 19.86 3.73
N GLU A 78 18.90 20.51 3.36
CA GLU A 78 19.09 21.23 2.13
C GLU A 78 19.07 20.29 0.89
N GLU A 79 19.22 18.97 1.08
CA GLU A 79 19.22 17.99 -0.01
C GLU A 79 17.81 17.66 -0.54
N TYR A 80 16.76 17.93 0.25
CA TYR A 80 15.40 17.66 -0.17
C TYR A 80 14.69 18.94 -0.58
N SER A 81 14.20 18.95 -1.82
CA SER A 81 13.42 20.08 -2.28
C SER A 81 12.11 20.22 -1.47
N PRO A 82 11.59 21.43 -1.30
CA PRO A 82 10.28 21.65 -0.67
C PRO A 82 9.16 20.84 -1.32
N ARG A 83 9.29 20.53 -2.61
CA ARG A 83 8.37 19.69 -3.37
C ARG A 83 8.40 18.25 -2.88
N TYR A 84 9.58 17.70 -2.57
CA TYR A 84 9.71 16.33 -2.07
C TYR A 84 9.07 16.19 -0.69
N VAL A 85 9.31 17.14 0.19
CA VAL A 85 8.69 17.20 1.53
C VAL A 85 7.17 17.30 1.41
N LYS A 86 6.67 18.16 0.55
CA LYS A 86 5.23 18.31 0.31
C LYS A 86 4.59 17.01 -0.19
N ASN A 87 5.25 16.31 -1.10
CA ASN A 87 4.74 15.06 -1.68
C ASN A 87 4.75 13.89 -0.69
N ASN A 88 5.55 13.98 0.39
CA ASN A 88 5.65 12.96 1.42
C ASN A 88 5.08 13.42 2.78
N TYR A 89 4.32 14.50 2.77
CA TYR A 89 3.73 15.10 3.99
C TYR A 89 2.93 14.09 4.83
N TRP A 90 2.21 13.17 4.20
CA TRP A 90 1.46 12.11 4.86
C TRP A 90 2.31 11.24 5.80
N PHE A 91 3.55 10.97 5.44
CA PHE A 91 4.49 10.22 6.28
C PHE A 91 4.81 11.00 7.55
N PHE A 92 5.04 12.29 7.41
CA PHE A 92 5.41 13.16 8.51
C PHE A 92 4.25 13.41 9.45
N GLU A 93 3.07 13.62 8.92
CA GLU A 93 1.86 13.78 9.69
C GLU A 93 1.59 12.54 10.56
N ARG A 94 1.83 11.36 10.04
CA ARG A 94 1.67 10.09 10.76
C ARG A 94 2.62 9.95 11.94
N PHE A 95 3.84 10.44 11.83
CA PHE A 95 4.91 10.21 12.82
C PHE A 95 5.27 11.44 13.64
N GLN A 96 4.66 12.59 13.40
CA GLN A 96 5.05 13.85 14.03
C GLN A 96 5.02 13.86 15.59
N ASN A 97 4.23 13.00 16.20
CA ASN A 97 4.07 12.91 17.66
C ASN A 97 4.59 11.60 18.26
N THR A 98 5.32 10.81 17.48
CA THR A 98 5.80 9.50 17.90
C THR A 98 7.30 9.40 17.71
N TYR A 99 8.02 8.94 18.77
CA TYR A 99 9.43 8.59 18.60
C TYR A 99 9.51 7.39 17.65
N VAL A 100 10.17 7.58 16.55
CA VAL A 100 10.39 6.54 15.57
C VAL A 100 11.88 6.41 15.34
N ASP A 101 12.44 5.21 15.58
CA ASP A 101 13.80 4.91 15.14
C ASP A 101 13.80 4.75 13.63
N CYS A 102 14.09 5.85 12.95
CA CYS A 102 14.10 5.89 11.49
C CYS A 102 15.08 4.91 10.82
N LYS A 103 16.03 4.34 11.58
CA LYS A 103 16.99 3.35 11.03
C LYS A 103 16.28 2.11 10.51
N ASN A 104 15.18 1.73 11.15
CA ASN A 104 14.44 0.52 10.83
C ASN A 104 13.21 0.77 9.93
N LEU A 105 12.89 2.02 9.63
CA LEU A 105 11.79 2.31 8.73
C LEU A 105 12.21 2.17 7.27
N ARG A 106 11.36 1.55 6.50
CA ARG A 106 11.50 1.37 5.06
C ARG A 106 10.16 1.61 4.37
N MET A 107 10.22 2.18 3.19
CA MET A 107 9.06 2.27 2.32
C MET A 107 9.18 1.21 1.23
N SER A 108 8.12 0.45 1.01
CA SER A 108 8.11 -0.52 -0.08
C SER A 108 8.12 0.19 -1.42
N ARG A 109 8.93 -0.33 -2.32
CA ARG A 109 8.94 0.01 -3.73
C ARG A 109 8.43 -1.18 -4.51
N ASP A 110 7.58 -0.93 -5.47
CA ASP A 110 6.93 -1.98 -6.23
C ASP A 110 6.09 -2.92 -5.32
N GLY A 111 5.53 -3.95 -5.86
CA GLY A 111 4.65 -4.84 -5.12
C GLY A 111 3.16 -4.50 -5.25
N PHE A 112 2.34 -5.48 -4.92
CA PHE A 112 0.89 -5.35 -4.93
C PHE A 112 0.39 -5.07 -3.52
N TYR A 113 -0.30 -3.95 -3.35
CA TYR A 113 -0.88 -3.54 -2.08
C TYR A 113 -2.26 -4.14 -1.91
N SER A 114 -2.53 -4.67 -0.73
CA SER A 114 -3.84 -5.22 -0.37
C SER A 114 -4.11 -5.06 1.12
N PHE A 115 -5.35 -5.27 1.54
CA PHE A 115 -5.77 -5.20 2.93
C PHE A 115 -5.84 -6.60 3.54
N THR A 116 -5.50 -6.71 4.82
CA THR A 116 -5.42 -8.02 5.51
C THR A 116 -6.78 -8.62 5.80
N HIS A 117 -7.77 -7.78 6.12
CA HIS A 117 -9.12 -8.21 6.48
C HIS A 117 -10.16 -7.43 5.70
N PHE A 118 -11.27 -8.09 5.38
CA PHE A 118 -12.38 -7.48 4.69
C PHE A 118 -12.94 -6.28 5.46
N MET A 119 -12.97 -5.13 4.79
CA MET A 119 -13.45 -3.87 5.36
C MET A 119 -12.81 -3.50 6.72
N ASN A 120 -11.53 -3.83 6.91
CA ASN A 120 -10.77 -3.25 8.00
C ASN A 120 -10.77 -1.72 7.89
N GLU A 121 -10.35 -1.01 8.94
CA GLU A 121 -10.43 0.45 9.00
C GLU A 121 -9.80 1.14 7.78
N GLU A 122 -8.63 0.70 7.36
CA GLU A 122 -7.92 1.28 6.20
C GLU A 122 -8.67 1.01 4.88
N MET A 123 -9.17 -0.20 4.68
CA MET A 123 -9.93 -0.54 3.48
C MET A 123 -11.25 0.23 3.42
N ARG A 124 -11.95 0.32 4.55
CA ARG A 124 -13.21 1.06 4.65
C ARG A 124 -13.02 2.53 4.32
N ARG A 125 -11.97 3.14 4.89
CA ARG A 125 -11.64 4.53 4.59
C ARG A 125 -11.38 4.73 3.10
N MET A 126 -10.56 3.89 2.48
CA MET A 126 -10.27 3.96 1.04
C MET A 126 -11.53 3.76 0.21
N PHE A 127 -12.38 2.81 0.55
CA PHE A 127 -13.63 2.53 -0.16
C PHE A 127 -14.58 3.72 -0.09
N ASP A 128 -14.81 4.26 1.11
CA ASP A 128 -15.71 5.40 1.35
C ASP A 128 -15.18 6.68 0.69
N ASP A 129 -13.90 6.96 0.80
CA ASP A 129 -13.26 8.13 0.17
C ASP A 129 -13.33 8.04 -1.36
N THR A 130 -13.16 6.85 -1.91
CA THR A 130 -13.30 6.64 -3.36
C THR A 130 -14.72 6.90 -3.83
N ILE A 131 -15.72 6.44 -3.09
CA ILE A 131 -17.14 6.71 -3.39
C ILE A 131 -17.44 8.20 -3.31
N LYS A 132 -16.98 8.88 -2.26
CA LYS A 132 -17.22 10.31 -2.04
C LYS A 132 -16.53 11.21 -3.07
N SER A 133 -15.30 10.88 -3.42
CA SER A 133 -14.46 11.71 -4.30
C SER A 133 -14.69 11.47 -5.78
N ARG A 134 -15.43 10.42 -6.15
CA ARG A 134 -15.68 10.15 -7.57
C ARG A 134 -16.59 11.18 -8.18
N THR A 135 -16.08 11.77 -9.25
CA THR A 135 -16.83 12.70 -10.10
C THR A 135 -17.47 12.00 -11.29
N TRP A 136 -17.29 10.69 -11.40
CA TRP A 136 -17.79 9.88 -12.50
C TRP A 136 -18.79 8.82 -11.98
N GLU A 137 -19.63 8.35 -12.87
CA GLU A 137 -20.71 7.41 -12.60
C GLU A 137 -20.27 5.92 -12.63
N PHE A 138 -18.97 5.65 -12.46
CA PHE A 138 -18.44 4.29 -12.59
C PHE A 138 -18.44 3.55 -11.26
N PRO A 139 -18.70 2.24 -11.28
CA PRO A 139 -18.71 1.41 -10.08
C PRO A 139 -17.37 1.36 -9.35
N VAL A 140 -17.47 1.21 -8.04
CA VAL A 140 -16.35 0.90 -7.12
C VAL A 140 -16.63 -0.47 -6.51
N ALA A 141 -15.63 -1.32 -6.40
CA ALA A 141 -15.78 -2.65 -5.84
C ALA A 141 -14.78 -2.92 -4.71
N ALA A 142 -15.26 -3.62 -3.69
CA ALA A 142 -14.42 -4.32 -2.74
C ALA A 142 -14.27 -5.77 -3.22
N CYS A 143 -13.04 -6.22 -3.36
CA CYS A 143 -12.72 -7.48 -4.01
C CYS A 143 -11.83 -8.36 -3.14
N ARG A 144 -12.04 -9.67 -3.23
CA ARG A 144 -11.16 -10.66 -2.63
C ARG A 144 -10.07 -11.05 -3.61
N PHE A 145 -8.85 -11.06 -3.07
CA PHE A 145 -7.65 -11.49 -3.74
C PHE A 145 -6.95 -12.57 -2.91
N VAL A 146 -5.98 -13.22 -3.49
CA VAL A 146 -5.13 -14.20 -2.82
C VAL A 146 -3.66 -13.88 -3.11
N ILE A 147 -2.85 -13.88 -2.07
CA ILE A 147 -1.40 -13.95 -2.17
C ILE A 147 -1.06 -15.44 -2.23
N PRO A 148 -0.59 -15.96 -3.38
CA PRO A 148 -0.37 -17.39 -3.55
C PRO A 148 0.73 -17.93 -2.63
N LYS A 149 0.63 -19.19 -2.24
CA LYS A 149 1.70 -19.91 -1.57
C LYS A 149 3.04 -19.72 -2.31
N GLY A 150 4.12 -19.51 -1.56
CA GLY A 150 5.45 -19.25 -2.08
C GLY A 150 5.73 -17.80 -2.45
N SER A 151 4.73 -16.92 -2.40
CA SER A 151 4.91 -15.48 -2.62
C SER A 151 5.69 -14.84 -1.47
N ARG A 152 6.46 -13.80 -1.79
CA ARG A 152 7.06 -12.93 -0.79
C ARG A 152 6.11 -11.79 -0.44
N TYR A 153 6.05 -11.45 0.84
CA TYR A 153 5.16 -10.39 1.28
C TYR A 153 5.68 -9.68 2.54
N PHE A 154 5.22 -8.46 2.73
CA PHE A 154 5.38 -7.68 3.95
C PHE A 154 4.00 -7.40 4.56
N VAL A 155 3.99 -7.22 5.87
CA VAL A 155 2.81 -6.78 6.63
C VAL A 155 3.12 -5.42 7.23
N SER A 156 2.19 -4.46 7.12
CA SER A 156 2.33 -3.15 7.76
C SER A 156 2.32 -3.27 9.29
N ASP A 157 2.90 -2.27 9.98
CA ASP A 157 3.06 -2.28 11.45
C ASP A 157 1.73 -2.39 12.18
N ASP A 158 0.68 -1.78 11.62
CA ASP A 158 -0.69 -1.85 12.14
C ASP A 158 -1.39 -3.17 11.81
N GLY A 159 -0.77 -4.04 11.02
CA GLY A 159 -1.33 -5.33 10.60
C GLY A 159 -2.49 -5.21 9.59
N MET A 160 -2.77 -4.03 9.04
CA MET A 160 -3.94 -3.81 8.20
C MET A 160 -3.69 -3.98 6.70
N GLN A 161 -2.41 -4.04 6.30
CA GLN A 161 -2.04 -4.03 4.89
C GLN A 161 -0.94 -5.03 4.57
N TYR A 162 -1.01 -5.62 3.37
CA TYR A 162 0.05 -6.42 2.77
C TYR A 162 0.66 -5.70 1.58
N THR A 163 1.93 -5.98 1.34
CA THR A 163 2.57 -5.77 0.04
C THR A 163 3.18 -7.09 -0.40
N SER A 164 2.87 -7.56 -1.60
CA SER A 164 3.33 -8.86 -2.09
C SER A 164 3.89 -8.78 -3.51
N ASP A 165 4.77 -9.74 -3.85
CA ASP A 165 5.32 -9.86 -5.20
C ASP A 165 4.37 -10.56 -6.18
N ARG A 166 3.40 -11.32 -5.66
CA ARG A 166 2.39 -12.03 -6.44
C ARG A 166 1.02 -11.85 -5.82
N ILE A 167 0.01 -11.73 -6.67
CA ILE A 167 -1.38 -11.64 -6.23
C ILE A 167 -2.32 -12.16 -7.32
N ARG A 168 -3.42 -12.80 -6.92
CA ARG A 168 -4.46 -13.32 -7.83
C ARG A 168 -5.82 -12.74 -7.46
N PHE A 169 -6.56 -12.29 -8.45
CA PHE A 169 -7.92 -11.83 -8.27
C PHE A 169 -8.89 -13.02 -8.17
N GLU A 170 -9.61 -13.13 -7.06
CA GLU A 170 -10.56 -14.22 -6.82
C GLU A 170 -11.99 -13.82 -7.18
N ASP A 171 -12.56 -12.86 -6.48
CA ASP A 171 -13.96 -12.49 -6.66
C ASP A 171 -14.31 -11.09 -6.15
N PHE A 172 -15.47 -10.61 -6.59
CA PHE A 172 -16.09 -9.41 -6.05
C PHE A 172 -16.83 -9.75 -4.74
N CYS A 173 -16.69 -8.90 -3.72
CA CYS A 173 -17.43 -8.98 -2.48
C CYS A 173 -18.61 -8.00 -2.47
N ILE A 174 -18.33 -6.73 -2.83
CA ILE A 174 -19.32 -5.66 -2.93
C ILE A 174 -19.04 -4.87 -4.21
N ILE A 175 -20.10 -4.54 -4.95
CA ILE A 175 -20.06 -3.61 -6.08
C ILE A 175 -21.02 -2.47 -5.77
N GLN A 176 -20.46 -1.26 -5.64
CA GLN A 176 -21.22 -0.03 -5.45
C GLN A 176 -21.31 0.71 -6.79
N LYS A 177 -22.50 0.76 -7.30
CA LYS A 177 -22.81 1.47 -8.56
C LYS A 177 -23.03 2.96 -8.34
#